data_4be108e54cf4d74dd502922274ab466f
#
_entry.id   4be108e54cf4d74dd502922274ab466f
#
_cell.length_a   1.000
_cell.length_b   1.000
_cell.length_c   1.000
_cell.angle_alpha   90.00
_cell.angle_beta   90.00
_cell.angle_gamma   90.00
#
_symmetry.space_group_name_H-M   'P 1'
#
loop_
_entity.id
_entity.type
_entity.pdbx_description
1 polymer ?
#
loop_
_entity_poly.entity_id
_entity_poly.type
_entity_poly.pdbx_seq_one_letter_code
_entity_poly.pdbx_strand_id
1 'polypeptide(L)'
;DRSPSRGLGDVYKRQVHIELYGGMDGAERCMGRFGDPEEFGYEEPFPICAVKIEPLAEKFAENFSHRDFMGAILNLGIDRSTIGDICVEGKCAYVFCTSAMSVFLQETLEQVRHTKVRCVPVEKLEALPEKKLSYREEHVASLRCDGIVSAVWRLSRSQGQTLFSQKKVFVNGRLTENGSQMLKDGDTVSVRGFGKFIFRGEKNTTKKGRLVIGADLFV
;
A
#
# COMPACT_ATOMS: atom_id res chain seq x y z
N ASP A 1 -33.58 -51.20 0.04
CA ASP A 1 -33.71 -49.88 0.64
C ASP A 1 -32.34 -49.21 0.57
N ARG A 2 -32.13 -48.37 -0.48
CA ARG A 2 -30.86 -47.68 -0.70
C ARG A 2 -31.05 -46.21 -0.35
N SER A 3 -30.56 -45.83 0.82
CA SER A 3 -30.45 -44.42 1.19
C SER A 3 -29.51 -43.70 0.23
N PRO A 4 -29.89 -42.57 -0.37
CA PRO A 4 -28.97 -41.81 -1.19
C PRO A 4 -27.89 -41.19 -0.31
N SER A 5 -26.65 -41.45 -0.66
CA SER A 5 -25.47 -40.80 -0.12
C SER A 5 -25.64 -39.29 -0.27
N ARG A 6 -25.82 -38.56 0.83
CA ARG A 6 -25.73 -37.11 0.86
C ARG A 6 -24.29 -36.76 0.43
N GLY A 7 -24.21 -36.20 -0.75
CA GLY A 7 -22.97 -35.91 -1.39
C GLY A 7 -22.13 -34.90 -0.61
N LEU A 8 -20.85 -35.17 -0.53
CA LEU A 8 -19.76 -34.26 -0.10
C LEU A 8 -19.69 -32.92 -0.87
N GLY A 9 -20.67 -32.66 -1.76
CA GLY A 9 -20.72 -31.47 -2.59
C GLY A 9 -21.12 -30.18 -1.89
N ASP A 10 -21.76 -30.24 -0.71
CA ASP A 10 -22.26 -29.02 -0.04
C ASP A 10 -21.25 -28.39 0.92
N VAL A 11 -20.15 -29.07 1.23
CA VAL A 11 -19.14 -28.55 2.16
C VAL A 11 -18.23 -27.49 1.51
N TYR A 12 -18.14 -27.48 0.17
CA TYR A 12 -17.25 -26.55 -0.57
C TYR A 12 -17.91 -25.23 -0.97
N LYS A 13 -19.17 -24.98 -0.66
CA LYS A 13 -19.89 -23.75 -1.09
C LYS A 13 -20.00 -22.66 -0.03
N ARG A 14 -19.46 -22.83 1.15
CA ARG A 14 -19.35 -21.73 2.10
C ARG A 14 -18.05 -20.98 1.86
N GLN A 15 -18.00 -20.19 0.79
CA GLN A 15 -16.99 -19.15 0.67
C GLN A 15 -17.28 -18.13 1.77
N VAL A 16 -16.39 -18.03 2.75
CA VAL A 16 -16.50 -16.99 3.77
C VAL A 16 -16.34 -15.65 3.07
N HIS A 17 -17.34 -14.80 3.18
CA HIS A 17 -17.25 -13.42 2.69
C HIS A 17 -16.14 -12.71 3.45
N ILE A 18 -15.23 -12.06 2.72
CA ILE A 18 -14.11 -11.30 3.29
C ILE A 18 -14.17 -9.90 2.70
N GLU A 19 -14.29 -8.92 3.55
CA GLU A 19 -14.18 -7.52 3.19
C GLU A 19 -12.89 -6.93 3.74
N LEU A 20 -12.19 -6.15 2.91
CA LEU A 20 -10.92 -5.52 3.27
C LEU A 20 -11.07 -4.00 3.20
N TYR A 21 -10.72 -3.32 4.28
CA TYR A 21 -10.74 -1.87 4.36
C TYR A 21 -9.52 -1.34 5.10
N GLY A 22 -8.89 -0.30 4.58
CA GLY A 22 -7.69 0.32 5.16
C GLY A 22 -7.85 1.80 5.48
N GLY A 23 -9.10 2.30 5.45
CA GLY A 23 -9.41 3.71 5.74
C GLY A 23 -9.43 4.61 4.50
N MET A 24 -8.88 4.16 3.38
CA MET A 24 -8.87 4.88 2.09
C MET A 24 -8.81 3.90 0.93
N ASP A 25 -9.19 4.36 -0.25
CA ASP A 25 -9.08 3.58 -1.49
C ASP A 25 -7.61 3.26 -1.80
N GLY A 26 -7.38 2.02 -2.20
CA GLY A 26 -6.03 1.54 -2.52
C GLY A 26 -5.07 1.53 -1.33
N ALA A 27 -5.59 1.41 -0.09
CA ALA A 27 -4.75 1.21 1.09
C ALA A 27 -3.91 -0.07 0.96
N GLU A 28 -2.64 0.00 1.39
CA GLU A 28 -1.74 -1.16 1.36
C GLU A 28 -1.96 -2.07 2.56
N ARG A 29 -2.34 -1.47 3.66
CA ARG A 29 -2.61 -2.16 4.92
C ARG A 29 -4.11 -2.08 5.20
N CYS A 30 -4.73 -3.24 5.17
CA CYS A 30 -6.16 -3.37 5.39
C CYS A 30 -6.43 -4.24 6.60
N MET A 31 -7.54 -3.96 7.25
CA MET A 31 -8.20 -4.83 8.21
C MET A 31 -9.17 -5.72 7.44
N GLY A 32 -9.23 -7.00 7.77
CA GLY A 32 -10.18 -7.95 7.19
C GLY A 32 -11.36 -8.18 8.11
N ARG A 33 -12.57 -8.09 7.57
CA ARG A 33 -13.81 -8.51 8.21
C ARG A 33 -14.26 -9.80 7.55
N PHE A 34 -14.60 -10.80 8.37
CA PHE A 34 -15.07 -12.10 7.92
C PHE A 34 -16.55 -12.25 8.23
N GLY A 35 -17.32 -12.80 7.30
CA GLY A 35 -18.73 -13.02 7.41
C GLY A 35 -19.56 -12.07 6.55
N ASP A 36 -20.84 -12.42 6.33
CA ASP A 36 -21.77 -11.65 5.54
C ASP A 36 -22.70 -10.85 6.46
N PRO A 37 -22.73 -9.51 6.37
CA PRO A 37 -23.67 -8.70 7.14
C PRO A 37 -25.13 -9.12 6.95
N GLU A 38 -25.51 -9.61 5.76
CA GLU A 38 -26.88 -10.09 5.49
C GLU A 38 -27.20 -11.36 6.28
N GLU A 39 -26.20 -12.25 6.52
CA GLU A 39 -26.38 -13.45 7.34
C GLU A 39 -26.47 -13.12 8.83
N PHE A 40 -25.76 -12.09 9.29
CA PHE A 40 -25.73 -11.70 10.71
C PHE A 40 -26.79 -10.67 11.08
N GLY A 41 -27.39 -10.00 10.09
CA GLY A 41 -28.43 -8.99 10.33
C GLY A 41 -27.90 -7.66 10.90
N TYR A 42 -26.59 -7.46 10.96
CA TYR A 42 -25.95 -6.21 11.34
C TYR A 42 -24.61 -6.05 10.64
N GLU A 43 -24.22 -4.79 10.44
CA GLU A 43 -22.91 -4.42 9.92
C GLU A 43 -22.17 -3.59 10.96
N GLU A 44 -21.03 -4.10 11.41
CA GLU A 44 -20.14 -3.34 12.31
C GLU A 44 -19.12 -2.54 11.47
N PRO A 45 -19.03 -1.22 11.65
CA PRO A 45 -18.07 -0.42 10.90
C PRO A 45 -16.64 -0.82 11.27
N PHE A 46 -15.72 -0.72 10.30
CA PHE A 46 -14.30 -0.93 10.59
C PHE A 46 -13.82 0.11 11.62
N PRO A 47 -13.18 -0.31 12.71
CA PRO A 47 -12.66 0.59 13.75
C PRO A 47 -11.38 1.29 13.28
N ILE A 48 -11.41 1.85 12.08
CA ILE A 48 -10.29 2.55 11.44
C ILE A 48 -10.62 4.03 11.38
N CYS A 49 -9.70 4.85 11.82
CA CYS A 49 -9.75 6.30 11.74
C CYS A 49 -8.43 6.85 11.21
N ALA A 50 -8.41 8.14 10.87
CA ALA A 50 -7.22 8.84 10.46
C ALA A 50 -6.86 9.91 11.48
N VAL A 51 -5.57 10.09 11.73
CA VAL A 51 -5.00 11.14 12.55
C VAL A 51 -4.06 11.97 11.68
N LYS A 52 -4.27 13.28 11.65
CA LYS A 52 -3.35 14.24 11.05
C LYS A 52 -2.27 14.58 12.05
N ILE A 53 -1.02 14.37 11.69
CA ILE A 53 0.15 14.84 12.43
C ILE A 53 0.64 16.11 11.74
N GLU A 54 0.62 17.23 12.45
CA GLU A 54 1.03 18.52 11.89
C GLU A 54 2.00 19.24 12.85
N PRO A 55 2.97 20.00 12.32
CA PRO A 55 3.90 20.78 13.14
C PRO A 55 3.18 21.90 13.87
N LEU A 56 3.56 22.18 15.13
CA LEU A 56 3.03 23.31 15.88
C LEU A 56 3.39 24.66 15.25
N ALA A 57 4.55 24.72 14.58
CA ALA A 57 5.03 25.92 13.89
C ALA A 57 5.54 25.52 12.49
N GLU A 58 4.68 25.60 11.49
CA GLU A 58 4.98 25.14 10.12
C GLU A 58 6.19 25.86 9.51
N LYS A 59 6.37 27.15 9.82
CA LYS A 59 7.48 27.97 9.30
C LYS A 59 8.86 27.39 9.65
N PHE A 60 9.01 26.77 10.82
CA PHE A 60 10.25 26.23 11.35
C PHE A 60 10.34 24.71 11.22
N ALA A 61 9.32 24.06 10.70
CA ALA A 61 9.29 22.63 10.57
C ALA A 61 10.21 22.16 9.45
N GLU A 62 10.88 21.04 9.71
CA GLU A 62 11.66 20.30 8.72
C GLU A 62 10.77 19.67 7.63
N ASN A 63 11.39 19.27 6.53
CA ASN A 63 10.73 18.40 5.56
C ASN A 63 10.80 16.97 6.07
N PHE A 64 9.66 16.34 6.20
CA PHE A 64 9.55 14.97 6.69
C PHE A 64 9.33 13.97 5.56
N SER A 65 9.89 12.80 5.77
CA SER A 65 9.59 11.62 4.97
C SER A 65 8.64 10.68 5.73
N HIS A 66 8.04 9.73 5.01
CA HIS A 66 7.28 8.64 5.61
C HIS A 66 8.03 7.92 6.76
N ARG A 67 9.37 7.77 6.61
CA ARG A 67 10.21 7.09 7.61
C ARG A 67 10.32 7.88 8.91
N ASP A 68 10.30 9.20 8.85
CA ASP A 68 10.41 10.06 10.03
C ASP A 68 9.14 9.91 10.89
N PHE A 69 7.96 9.96 10.27
CA PHE A 69 6.70 9.72 10.98
C PHE A 69 6.60 8.29 11.51
N MET A 70 6.91 7.30 10.68
CA MET A 70 6.90 5.91 11.10
C MET A 70 7.85 5.67 12.27
N GLY A 71 9.08 6.20 12.22
CA GLY A 71 10.07 6.08 13.28
C GLY A 71 9.59 6.71 14.60
N ALA A 72 9.01 7.91 14.54
CA ALA A 72 8.47 8.59 15.71
C ALA A 72 7.33 7.78 16.37
N ILE A 73 6.42 7.23 15.57
CA ILE A 73 5.31 6.40 16.05
C ILE A 73 5.83 5.11 16.71
N LEU A 74 6.74 4.40 16.05
CA LEU A 74 7.27 3.14 16.57
C LEU A 74 8.12 3.34 17.85
N ASN A 75 8.77 4.49 18.00
CA ASN A 75 9.52 4.83 19.24
C ASN A 75 8.62 4.98 20.46
N LEU A 76 7.29 5.16 20.28
CA LEU A 76 6.33 5.13 21.39
C LEU A 76 6.02 3.71 21.90
N GLY A 77 6.65 2.69 21.33
CA GLY A 77 6.41 1.28 21.68
C GLY A 77 5.14 0.68 21.03
N ILE A 78 4.59 1.35 20.01
CA ILE A 78 3.39 0.90 19.30
C ILE A 78 3.76 -0.28 18.38
N ASP A 79 2.93 -1.32 18.39
CA ASP A 79 3.06 -2.42 17.44
C ASP A 79 2.71 -1.94 16.01
N ARG A 80 3.59 -2.27 15.07
CA ARG A 80 3.39 -1.91 13.64
C ARG A 80 2.07 -2.44 13.06
N SER A 81 1.53 -3.51 13.61
CA SER A 81 0.26 -4.11 13.15
C SER A 81 -0.95 -3.22 13.40
N THR A 82 -0.90 -2.33 14.39
CA THR A 82 -2.01 -1.42 14.75
C THR A 82 -2.03 -0.13 13.94
N ILE A 83 -0.98 0.13 13.13
CA ILE A 83 -0.84 1.28 12.26
C ILE A 83 -1.04 0.86 10.81
N GLY A 84 -1.93 1.52 10.11
CA GLY A 84 -2.20 1.37 8.69
C GLY A 84 -1.20 2.10 7.80
N ASP A 85 -1.70 2.71 6.74
CA ASP A 85 -0.92 3.54 5.83
C ASP A 85 -0.60 4.90 6.44
N ILE A 86 0.49 5.50 6.00
CA ILE A 86 0.88 6.87 6.33
C ILE A 86 1.00 7.65 5.03
N CYS A 87 0.17 8.66 4.85
CA CYS A 87 0.22 9.56 3.69
C CYS A 87 0.88 10.87 4.10
N VAL A 88 2.02 11.20 3.49
CA VAL A 88 2.74 12.45 3.77
C VAL A 88 2.32 13.52 2.78
N GLU A 89 1.95 14.69 3.29
CA GLU A 89 1.59 15.85 2.50
C GLU A 89 2.33 17.09 3.02
N GLY A 90 3.31 17.55 2.25
CA GLY A 90 4.17 18.66 2.68
C GLY A 90 4.88 18.34 4.00
N LYS A 91 4.57 19.11 5.04
CA LYS A 91 5.12 18.95 6.39
C LYS A 91 4.18 18.22 7.36
N CYS A 92 3.08 17.67 6.86
CA CYS A 92 2.09 16.93 7.62
C CYS A 92 2.05 15.47 7.20
N ALA A 93 1.45 14.62 8.02
CA ALA A 93 1.13 13.25 7.65
C ALA A 93 -0.27 12.87 8.14
N TYR A 94 -0.94 12.02 7.38
CA TYR A 94 -2.18 11.37 7.76
C TYR A 94 -1.87 9.91 8.06
N VAL A 95 -2.16 9.48 9.27
CA VAL A 95 -1.87 8.13 9.77
C VAL A 95 -3.19 7.41 9.98
N PHE A 96 -3.38 6.31 9.27
CA PHE A 96 -4.52 5.43 9.51
C PHE A 96 -4.18 4.46 10.64
N CYS A 97 -5.11 4.29 11.56
CA CYS A 97 -4.91 3.42 12.73
C CYS A 97 -6.26 3.02 13.32
N THR A 98 -6.24 2.15 14.32
CA THR A 98 -7.44 1.83 15.09
C THR A 98 -7.87 3.01 15.96
N SER A 99 -9.16 3.07 16.33
CA SER A 99 -9.70 4.15 17.16
C SER A 99 -8.96 4.29 18.49
N ALA A 100 -8.61 3.19 19.15
CA ALA A 100 -7.83 3.22 20.39
C ALA A 100 -6.43 3.84 20.16
N MET A 101 -5.80 3.52 19.04
CA MET A 101 -4.47 4.04 18.69
C MET A 101 -4.50 5.52 18.32
N SER A 102 -5.62 6.01 17.76
CA SER A 102 -5.83 7.43 17.49
C SER A 102 -5.75 8.26 18.78
N VAL A 103 -6.45 7.83 19.83
CA VAL A 103 -6.42 8.52 21.14
C VAL A 103 -5.00 8.51 21.70
N PHE A 104 -4.36 7.35 21.69
CA PHE A 104 -2.98 7.21 22.20
C PHE A 104 -2.00 8.13 21.46
N LEU A 105 -2.07 8.24 20.13
CA LEU A 105 -1.20 9.14 19.35
C LEU A 105 -1.45 10.61 19.69
N GLN A 106 -2.70 11.01 19.91
CA GLN A 106 -3.04 12.37 20.27
C GLN A 106 -2.49 12.78 21.64
N GLU A 107 -2.39 11.82 22.57
CA GLU A 107 -1.91 12.07 23.93
C GLU A 107 -0.39 11.97 24.06
N THR A 108 0.30 11.20 23.18
CA THR A 108 1.70 10.82 23.40
C THR A 108 2.67 11.30 22.34
N LEU A 109 2.22 11.52 21.08
CA LEU A 109 3.12 11.94 20.02
C LEU A 109 3.31 13.45 19.98
N GLU A 110 4.36 13.93 20.64
CA GLU A 110 4.67 15.36 20.75
C GLU A 110 5.74 15.84 19.74
N GLN A 111 6.53 14.92 19.18
CA GLN A 111 7.70 15.27 18.38
C GLN A 111 7.97 14.27 17.25
N VAL A 112 8.33 14.80 16.09
CA VAL A 112 8.89 14.05 14.96
C VAL A 112 10.26 14.65 14.63
N ARG A 113 11.34 13.84 14.75
CA ARG A 113 12.73 14.30 14.70
C ARG A 113 12.98 15.42 15.71
N HIS A 114 13.23 16.65 15.23
CA HIS A 114 13.49 17.83 16.09
C HIS A 114 12.30 18.80 16.10
N THR A 115 11.20 18.51 15.42
CA THR A 115 10.04 19.39 15.30
C THR A 115 8.92 18.94 16.23
N LYS A 116 8.42 19.86 17.04
CA LYS A 116 7.21 19.62 17.84
C LYS A 116 5.99 19.55 16.94
N VAL A 117 5.16 18.54 17.19
CA VAL A 117 3.94 18.26 16.41
C VAL A 117 2.73 18.15 17.33
N ARG A 118 1.55 18.19 16.73
CA ARG A 118 0.29 17.78 17.36
C ARG A 118 -0.43 16.79 16.47
N CYS A 119 -1.22 15.94 17.09
CA CYS A 119 -2.09 14.99 16.44
C CYS A 119 -3.54 15.48 16.52
N VAL A 120 -4.20 15.55 15.36
CA VAL A 120 -5.59 15.99 15.25
C VAL A 120 -6.41 14.89 14.60
N PRO A 121 -7.54 14.47 15.17
CA PRO A 121 -8.41 13.48 14.53
C PRO A 121 -8.99 14.04 13.23
N VAL A 122 -9.08 13.19 12.20
CA VAL A 122 -9.70 13.56 10.92
C VAL A 122 -11.15 13.08 10.92
N GLU A 123 -12.09 14.02 10.96
CA GLU A 123 -13.53 13.69 11.01
C GLU A 123 -14.07 13.17 9.68
N LYS A 124 -13.51 13.66 8.55
CA LYS A 124 -13.95 13.28 7.20
C LYS A 124 -12.79 12.69 6.42
N LEU A 125 -12.86 11.40 6.14
CA LEU A 125 -11.85 10.69 5.36
C LEU A 125 -11.78 11.17 3.88
N GLU A 126 -12.84 11.80 3.40
CA GLU A 126 -12.91 12.41 2.05
C GLU A 126 -11.95 13.60 1.85
N ALA A 127 -11.47 14.19 2.95
CA ALA A 127 -10.51 15.29 2.93
C ALA A 127 -9.04 14.83 2.89
N LEU A 128 -8.80 13.53 2.76
CA LEU A 128 -7.45 13.00 2.73
C LEU A 128 -6.78 13.25 1.38
N PRO A 129 -5.47 13.50 1.37
CA PRO A 129 -4.75 13.68 0.13
C PRO A 129 -4.80 12.39 -0.71
N GLU A 130 -5.20 12.53 -1.95
CA GLU A 130 -5.08 11.42 -2.91
C GLU A 130 -3.60 11.04 -3.07
N LYS A 131 -3.35 9.74 -3.22
CA LYS A 131 -1.99 9.27 -3.53
C LYS A 131 -1.54 9.90 -4.84
N LYS A 132 -0.52 10.75 -4.80
CA LYS A 132 0.02 11.37 -6.01
C LYS A 132 0.71 10.31 -6.84
N LEU A 133 0.17 10.09 -8.04
CA LEU A 133 0.74 9.20 -9.03
C LEU A 133 1.40 10.02 -10.15
N SER A 134 2.61 9.65 -10.53
CA SER A 134 3.30 10.20 -11.70
C SER A 134 3.29 9.17 -12.82
N TYR A 135 2.50 9.41 -13.85
CA TYR A 135 2.46 8.54 -15.02
C TYR A 135 3.76 8.67 -15.84
N ARG A 136 4.30 7.53 -16.26
CA ARG A 136 5.44 7.44 -17.17
C ARG A 136 5.23 6.35 -18.19
N GLU A 137 5.81 6.59 -19.38
CA GLU A 137 5.94 5.56 -20.42
C GLU A 137 7.40 5.12 -20.51
N GLU A 138 7.61 3.81 -20.59
CA GLU A 138 8.93 3.23 -20.68
C GLU A 138 9.00 2.20 -21.82
N HIS A 139 10.19 1.98 -22.36
CA HIS A 139 10.44 1.10 -23.48
C HIS A 139 11.10 -0.20 -23.02
N VAL A 140 10.41 -1.34 -23.18
CA VAL A 140 10.90 -2.66 -22.77
C VAL A 140 10.93 -3.65 -23.93
N ALA A 141 11.70 -4.70 -23.80
CA ALA A 141 11.75 -5.78 -24.80
C ALA A 141 10.62 -6.80 -24.62
N SER A 142 10.08 -6.92 -23.40
CA SER A 142 9.02 -7.85 -23.03
C SER A 142 8.37 -7.39 -21.72
N LEU A 143 7.19 -7.96 -21.39
CA LEU A 143 6.46 -7.65 -20.15
C LEU A 143 7.03 -8.39 -18.91
N ARG A 144 8.28 -8.82 -18.95
CA ARG A 144 8.95 -9.46 -17.82
C ARG A 144 9.18 -8.44 -16.70
N CYS A 145 8.94 -8.87 -15.48
CA CYS A 145 9.08 -8.02 -14.28
C CYS A 145 10.48 -7.42 -14.14
N ASP A 146 11.55 -8.21 -14.42
CA ASP A 146 12.94 -7.73 -14.35
C ASP A 146 13.23 -6.60 -15.35
N GLY A 147 12.71 -6.72 -16.56
CA GLY A 147 12.84 -5.69 -17.60
C GLY A 147 12.09 -4.41 -17.28
N ILE A 148 10.85 -4.54 -16.79
CA ILE A 148 10.00 -3.41 -16.41
C ILE A 148 10.59 -2.67 -15.19
N VAL A 149 10.99 -3.40 -14.14
CA VAL A 149 11.65 -2.82 -12.95
C VAL A 149 12.90 -2.04 -13.34
N SER A 150 13.73 -2.62 -14.23
CA SER A 150 14.95 -1.95 -14.71
C SER A 150 14.64 -0.68 -15.49
N ALA A 151 13.61 -0.69 -16.34
CA ALA A 151 13.20 0.46 -17.13
C ALA A 151 12.65 1.60 -16.24
N VAL A 152 11.68 1.28 -15.37
CA VAL A 152 11.00 2.25 -14.50
C VAL A 152 12.00 2.96 -13.57
N TRP A 153 12.96 2.22 -13.01
CA TRP A 153 13.97 2.78 -12.10
C TRP A 153 15.28 3.15 -12.78
N ARG A 154 15.34 3.11 -14.13
CA ARG A 154 16.54 3.46 -14.93
C ARG A 154 17.79 2.69 -14.49
N LEU A 155 17.65 1.41 -14.23
CA LEU A 155 18.72 0.51 -13.80
C LEU A 155 19.30 -0.24 -14.98
N SER A 156 20.56 -0.66 -14.85
CA SER A 156 21.12 -1.66 -15.76
C SER A 156 20.43 -3.02 -15.56
N ARG A 157 20.48 -3.88 -16.56
CA ARG A 157 19.91 -5.23 -16.50
C ARG A 157 20.46 -6.05 -15.32
N SER A 158 21.76 -5.95 -15.07
CA SER A 158 22.41 -6.63 -13.95
C SER A 158 21.92 -6.10 -12.59
N GLN A 159 21.80 -4.76 -12.44
CA GLN A 159 21.25 -4.15 -11.23
C GLN A 159 19.81 -4.60 -10.98
N GLY A 160 18.97 -4.57 -12.04
CA GLY A 160 17.60 -5.09 -11.94
C GLY A 160 17.55 -6.52 -11.45
N GLN A 161 18.32 -7.44 -12.04
CA GLN A 161 18.40 -8.84 -11.62
C GLN A 161 18.88 -9.00 -10.17
N THR A 162 19.84 -8.17 -9.73
CA THR A 162 20.33 -8.18 -8.34
C THR A 162 19.23 -7.88 -7.32
N LEU A 163 18.23 -7.05 -7.66
CA LEU A 163 17.11 -6.76 -6.76
C LEU A 163 16.26 -8.01 -6.47
N PHE A 164 16.09 -8.89 -7.44
CA PHE A 164 15.35 -10.15 -7.25
C PHE A 164 16.15 -11.13 -6.37
N SER A 165 17.43 -11.31 -6.63
CA SER A 165 18.31 -12.17 -5.79
C SER A 165 18.43 -11.63 -4.35
N GLN A 166 18.36 -10.32 -4.15
CA GLN A 166 18.35 -9.67 -2.83
C GLN A 166 16.95 -9.67 -2.16
N LYS A 167 15.94 -10.30 -2.75
CA LYS A 167 14.57 -10.39 -2.20
C LYS A 167 13.96 -9.00 -1.94
N LYS A 168 14.20 -8.05 -2.83
CA LYS A 168 13.73 -6.67 -2.71
C LYS A 168 12.49 -6.36 -3.53
N VAL A 169 12.05 -7.25 -4.43
CA VAL A 169 10.94 -7.02 -5.35
C VAL A 169 9.69 -7.75 -4.87
N PHE A 170 8.57 -7.03 -4.81
CA PHE A 170 7.27 -7.57 -4.42
C PHE A 170 6.25 -7.22 -5.51
N VAL A 171 5.46 -8.19 -5.92
CA VAL A 171 4.33 -8.01 -6.85
C VAL A 171 3.04 -8.31 -6.08
N ASN A 172 2.11 -7.35 -6.06
CA ASN A 172 0.87 -7.43 -5.30
C ASN A 172 1.09 -7.86 -3.83
N GLY A 173 2.11 -7.27 -3.19
CA GLY A 173 2.49 -7.56 -1.81
C GLY A 173 3.24 -8.88 -1.58
N ARG A 174 3.38 -9.74 -2.61
CA ARG A 174 4.07 -11.03 -2.50
C ARG A 174 5.51 -10.93 -2.99
N LEU A 175 6.45 -11.46 -2.21
CA LEU A 175 7.85 -11.53 -2.61
C LEU A 175 8.00 -12.30 -3.93
N THR A 176 8.69 -11.70 -4.89
CA THR A 176 8.95 -12.29 -6.20
C THR A 176 10.46 -12.43 -6.40
N GLU A 177 10.95 -13.67 -6.48
CA GLU A 177 12.34 -14.00 -6.80
C GLU A 177 12.51 -14.30 -8.30
N ASN A 178 11.41 -14.58 -9.00
CA ASN A 178 11.39 -14.86 -10.42
C ASN A 178 11.22 -13.59 -11.26
N GLY A 179 12.32 -13.00 -11.71
CA GLY A 179 12.30 -11.82 -12.59
C GLY A 179 11.67 -12.07 -13.97
N SER A 180 11.53 -13.34 -14.39
CA SER A 180 10.89 -13.71 -15.66
C SER A 180 9.36 -13.70 -15.60
N GLN A 181 8.77 -13.53 -14.42
CA GLN A 181 7.32 -13.40 -14.26
C GLN A 181 6.79 -12.24 -15.13
N MET A 182 5.72 -12.52 -15.88
CA MET A 182 5.05 -11.49 -16.67
C MET A 182 4.12 -10.69 -15.78
N LEU A 183 4.18 -9.36 -15.90
CA LEU A 183 3.25 -8.46 -15.21
C LEU A 183 1.94 -8.32 -16.02
N LYS A 184 0.84 -8.16 -15.29
CA LYS A 184 -0.49 -7.88 -15.84
C LYS A 184 -0.87 -6.44 -15.55
N ASP A 185 -1.75 -5.86 -16.38
CA ASP A 185 -2.30 -4.52 -16.13
C ASP A 185 -2.94 -4.46 -14.74
N GLY A 186 -2.63 -3.39 -14.00
CA GLY A 186 -3.04 -3.22 -12.60
C GLY A 186 -2.10 -3.84 -11.56
N ASP A 187 -1.11 -4.66 -11.95
CA ASP A 187 -0.14 -5.21 -10.99
C ASP A 187 0.63 -4.08 -10.30
N THR A 188 0.67 -4.18 -8.98
CA THR A 188 1.44 -3.26 -8.15
C THR A 188 2.81 -3.86 -7.84
N VAL A 189 3.86 -3.15 -8.22
CA VAL A 189 5.25 -3.58 -8.00
C VAL A 189 5.93 -2.66 -7.00
N SER A 190 6.38 -3.23 -5.87
CA SER A 190 7.17 -2.53 -4.86
C SER A 190 8.61 -3.00 -4.89
N VAL A 191 9.55 -2.06 -4.90
CA VAL A 191 10.99 -2.36 -4.88
C VAL A 191 11.62 -1.67 -3.69
N ARG A 192 12.09 -2.45 -2.71
CA ARG A 192 12.71 -1.93 -1.49
C ARG A 192 13.90 -1.04 -1.81
N GLY A 193 13.86 0.21 -1.32
CA GLY A 193 14.90 1.21 -1.55
C GLY A 193 14.69 2.09 -2.79
N PHE A 194 13.72 1.75 -3.67
CA PHE A 194 13.42 2.53 -4.87
C PHE A 194 12.02 3.14 -4.83
N GLY A 195 11.01 2.39 -4.40
CA GLY A 195 9.63 2.84 -4.33
C GLY A 195 8.66 1.83 -4.92
N LYS A 196 7.51 2.30 -5.38
CA LYS A 196 6.38 1.51 -5.83
C LYS A 196 5.78 2.10 -7.10
N PHE A 197 5.29 1.24 -7.99
CA PHE A 197 4.52 1.65 -9.16
C PHE A 197 3.38 0.66 -9.45
N ILE A 198 2.36 1.14 -10.16
CA ILE A 198 1.30 0.32 -10.75
C ILE A 198 1.65 0.15 -12.23
N PHE A 199 1.71 -1.08 -12.70
CA PHE A 199 1.90 -1.37 -14.11
C PHE A 199 0.58 -1.14 -14.86
N ARG A 200 0.63 -0.36 -15.96
CA ARG A 200 -0.53 0.04 -16.76
C ARG A 200 -0.56 -0.63 -18.14
N GLY A 201 -0.03 -1.83 -18.19
CA GLY A 201 -0.06 -2.63 -19.42
C GLY A 201 0.78 -2.08 -20.56
N GLU A 202 0.70 -2.77 -21.69
CA GLU A 202 1.27 -2.36 -22.96
C GLU A 202 0.37 -1.32 -23.61
N LYS A 203 0.97 -0.24 -24.15
CA LYS A 203 0.29 0.85 -24.85
C LYS A 203 0.41 0.71 -26.38
N ASN A 204 1.63 0.52 -26.85
CA ASN A 204 1.92 0.28 -28.27
C ASN A 204 3.29 -0.40 -28.45
N THR A 205 3.63 -0.68 -29.70
CA THR A 205 4.94 -1.22 -30.08
C THR A 205 5.66 -0.23 -30.99
N THR A 206 6.92 0.04 -30.70
CA THR A 206 7.77 0.92 -31.51
C THR A 206 8.09 0.28 -32.88
N LYS A 207 8.46 1.10 -33.86
CA LYS A 207 8.92 0.63 -35.20
C LYS A 207 10.08 -0.37 -35.13
N LYS A 208 10.84 -0.38 -34.02
CA LYS A 208 11.97 -1.29 -33.76
C LYS A 208 11.56 -2.53 -32.96
N GLY A 209 10.26 -2.80 -32.77
CA GLY A 209 9.76 -3.99 -32.07
C GLY A 209 9.86 -3.94 -30.54
N ARG A 210 10.13 -2.76 -29.95
CA ARG A 210 10.08 -2.60 -28.49
C ARG A 210 8.67 -2.26 -28.03
N LEU A 211 8.25 -2.82 -26.90
CA LEU A 211 6.98 -2.50 -26.28
C LEU A 211 7.07 -1.16 -25.55
N VAL A 212 6.06 -0.33 -25.68
CA VAL A 212 5.84 0.86 -24.86
C VAL A 212 4.85 0.48 -23.77
N ILE A 213 5.26 0.63 -22.53
CA ILE A 213 4.44 0.29 -21.36
C ILE A 213 4.14 1.54 -20.54
N GLY A 214 2.99 1.54 -19.85
CA GLY A 214 2.63 2.56 -18.88
C GLY A 214 2.98 2.13 -17.46
N ALA A 215 3.38 3.07 -16.62
CA ALA A 215 3.60 2.88 -15.20
C ALA A 215 3.19 4.13 -14.41
N ASP A 216 2.38 3.97 -13.36
CA ASP A 216 2.05 5.01 -12.40
C ASP A 216 2.94 4.87 -11.18
N LEU A 217 3.87 5.79 -10.98
CA LEU A 217 4.79 5.82 -9.85
C LEU A 217 4.15 6.55 -8.67
N PHE A 218 4.25 5.98 -7.49
CA PHE A 218 3.92 6.67 -6.24
C PHE A 218 5.05 7.67 -5.92
N VAL A 219 4.70 8.96 -5.81
CA VAL A 219 5.62 10.10 -5.59
C VAL A 219 5.40 10.72 -4.22
#